data_a5e0d381bb577177258831406576b60b
#
_entry.id   a5e0d381bb577177258831406576b60b
#
_cell.length_a   1.000
_cell.length_b   1.000
_cell.length_c   1.000
_cell.angle_alpha   90.00
_cell.angle_beta   90.00
_cell.angle_gamma   90.00
#
_symmetry.space_group_name_H-M   'P 1'
#
loop_
_entity.id
_entity.type
_entity.pdbx_description
1 polymer ?
#
loop_
_entity_poly.entity_id
_entity_poly.type
_entity_poly.pdbx_seq_one_letter_code
_entity_poly.pdbx_strand_id
1 'polypeptide(L)'
;MTDLEVKALKPSENIISGMLENRNRGTEDCILTSDIAKEIGMSAPDLNSFLIDKKILERRNHRLRLTEKYADKGYTKFRSQFKYSSRGELKEVVYPVWTPKGVDFLRKVLKINN
;
A
#
# COMPACT_ATOMS: atom_id res chain seq x y z
N MET A 1 7.60 36.67 -7.12
CA MET A 1 6.86 35.50 -6.85
C MET A 1 7.57 34.54 -5.89
N THR A 2 7.26 34.72 -4.68
CA THR A 2 7.96 34.00 -3.63
C THR A 2 7.67 32.51 -3.66
N ASP A 3 6.47 32.12 -4.08
CA ASP A 3 6.11 30.72 -4.13
C ASP A 3 6.98 29.91 -5.08
N LEU A 4 7.37 30.49 -6.20
CA LEU A 4 8.24 29.82 -7.15
C LEU A 4 9.63 29.59 -6.56
N GLU A 5 10.11 30.53 -5.78
CA GLU A 5 11.43 30.42 -5.19
C GLU A 5 11.47 29.30 -4.15
N VAL A 6 10.42 29.21 -3.36
CA VAL A 6 10.31 28.16 -2.37
C VAL A 6 10.17 26.80 -3.05
N LYS A 7 9.37 26.75 -4.10
CA LYS A 7 9.11 25.51 -4.80
C LYS A 7 10.30 25.01 -5.61
N ALA A 8 11.24 25.87 -5.91
CA ALA A 8 12.47 25.46 -6.60
C ALA A 8 13.29 24.51 -5.75
N LEU A 9 13.13 24.55 -4.43
CA LEU A 9 13.87 23.70 -3.52
C LEU A 9 13.16 22.38 -3.24
N LYS A 10 11.86 22.33 -3.51
CA LYS A 10 11.05 21.12 -3.26
C LYS A 10 10.04 20.98 -4.39
N PRO A 11 9.68 19.74 -4.77
CA PRO A 11 8.59 19.56 -5.72
C PRO A 11 7.31 20.16 -5.16
N SER A 12 6.52 20.79 -6.02
CA SER A 12 5.23 21.34 -5.60
C SER A 12 4.26 20.20 -5.30
N GLU A 13 3.27 20.50 -4.47
CA GLU A 13 2.23 19.52 -4.18
C GLU A 13 1.51 19.08 -5.44
N ASN A 14 1.31 19.97 -6.39
CA ASN A 14 0.65 19.63 -7.65
C ASN A 14 1.46 18.63 -8.46
N ILE A 15 2.79 18.80 -8.48
CA ILE A 15 3.66 17.88 -9.20
C ILE A 15 3.64 16.53 -8.51
N ILE A 16 3.74 16.50 -7.19
CA ILE A 16 3.70 15.26 -6.41
C ILE A 16 2.36 14.55 -6.61
N SER A 17 1.25 15.30 -6.55
CA SER A 17 -0.08 14.72 -6.75
C SER A 17 -0.22 14.10 -8.13
N GLY A 18 0.27 14.77 -9.17
CA GLY A 18 0.24 14.23 -10.53
C GLY A 18 1.05 12.96 -10.66
N MET A 19 2.22 12.92 -10.05
CA MET A 19 3.05 11.72 -10.04
C MET A 19 2.34 10.56 -9.34
N LEU A 20 1.71 10.84 -8.20
CA LEU A 20 0.98 9.81 -7.46
C LEU A 20 -0.23 9.32 -8.24
N GLU A 21 -0.96 10.20 -8.91
CA GLU A 21 -2.08 9.80 -9.74
C GLU A 21 -1.66 8.81 -10.81
N ASN A 22 -0.53 9.07 -11.48
CA ASN A 22 -0.03 8.16 -12.50
C ASN A 22 0.37 6.81 -11.91
N ARG A 23 1.09 6.83 -10.79
CA ARG A 23 1.55 5.59 -10.17
C ARG A 23 0.43 4.77 -9.57
N ASN A 24 -0.61 5.44 -9.10
CA ASN A 24 -1.71 4.78 -8.39
C ASN A 24 -2.92 4.52 -9.28
N ARG A 25 -2.79 4.78 -10.57
CA ARG A 25 -3.88 4.55 -11.53
C ARG A 25 -4.28 3.08 -11.52
N GLY A 26 -5.57 2.83 -11.52
CA GLY A 26 -6.09 1.48 -11.48
C GLY A 26 -6.20 0.88 -10.10
N THR A 27 -5.93 1.66 -9.05
CA THR A 27 -6.05 1.19 -7.66
C THR A 27 -7.19 1.84 -6.91
N GLU A 28 -8.10 2.51 -7.61
CA GLU A 28 -9.17 3.30 -6.99
C GLU A 28 -10.13 2.44 -6.19
N ASP A 29 -10.32 1.20 -6.60
CA ASP A 29 -11.20 0.25 -5.92
C ASP A 29 -10.48 -0.63 -4.91
N CYS A 30 -9.20 -0.37 -4.66
CA CYS A 30 -8.41 -1.18 -3.75
C CYS A 30 -8.50 -0.64 -2.32
N ILE A 31 -8.33 -1.55 -1.37
CA ILE A 31 -8.49 -1.25 0.04
C ILE A 31 -7.16 -1.44 0.75
N LEU A 32 -6.86 -0.54 1.69
CA LEU A 32 -5.65 -0.61 2.48
C LEU A 32 -5.73 -1.77 3.48
N THR A 33 -4.58 -2.39 3.74
CA THR A 33 -4.49 -3.43 4.77
C THR A 33 -4.99 -2.91 6.11
N SER A 34 -4.66 -1.67 6.46
CA SER A 34 -5.09 -1.08 7.72
C SER A 34 -6.61 -0.96 7.83
N ASP A 35 -7.29 -0.69 6.73
CA ASP A 35 -8.75 -0.59 6.72
C ASP A 35 -9.39 -1.98 6.90
N ILE A 36 -8.81 -2.99 6.28
CA ILE A 36 -9.29 -4.37 6.45
C ILE A 36 -9.09 -4.80 7.90
N ALA A 37 -7.92 -4.51 8.46
CA ALA A 37 -7.62 -4.86 9.85
C ALA A 37 -8.61 -4.22 10.81
N LYS A 38 -8.95 -2.95 10.56
CA LYS A 38 -9.92 -2.24 11.38
C LYS A 38 -11.29 -2.91 11.40
N GLU A 39 -11.74 -3.41 10.26
CA GLU A 39 -13.02 -4.11 10.17
C GLU A 39 -13.08 -5.31 11.09
N ILE A 40 -11.97 -5.99 11.27
CA ILE A 40 -11.93 -7.24 12.04
C ILE A 40 -11.32 -7.06 13.43
N GLY A 41 -11.09 -5.81 13.84
CA GLY A 41 -10.61 -5.52 15.18
C GLY A 41 -9.14 -5.84 15.41
N MET A 42 -8.33 -5.79 14.34
CA MET A 42 -6.88 -6.03 14.43
C MET A 42 -6.13 -4.77 14.06
N SER A 43 -4.86 -4.71 14.45
CA SER A 43 -3.95 -3.71 13.89
C SER A 43 -3.43 -4.19 12.54
N ALA A 44 -2.98 -3.25 11.70
CA ALA A 44 -2.36 -3.62 10.43
C ALA A 44 -1.11 -4.49 10.63
N PRO A 45 -0.20 -4.17 11.58
CA PRO A 45 0.93 -5.07 11.83
C PRO A 45 0.52 -6.48 12.22
N ASP A 46 -0.53 -6.62 13.03
CA ASP A 46 -1.01 -7.93 13.43
C ASP A 46 -1.57 -8.72 12.25
N LEU A 47 -2.33 -8.06 11.40
CA LEU A 47 -2.86 -8.70 10.21
C LEU A 47 -1.73 -9.12 9.27
N ASN A 48 -0.74 -8.26 9.07
CA ASN A 48 0.41 -8.60 8.24
C ASN A 48 1.17 -9.79 8.81
N SER A 49 1.37 -9.84 10.13
CA SER A 49 2.03 -10.96 10.78
C SER A 49 1.26 -12.26 10.58
N PHE A 50 -0.06 -12.19 10.71
CA PHE A 50 -0.91 -13.36 10.47
C PHE A 50 -0.75 -13.86 9.05
N LEU A 51 -0.75 -12.96 8.06
CA LEU A 51 -0.64 -13.36 6.67
C LEU A 51 0.76 -13.87 6.33
N ILE A 52 1.79 -13.36 6.99
CA ILE A 52 3.15 -13.88 6.85
C ILE A 52 3.22 -15.29 7.42
N ASP A 53 2.63 -15.52 8.59
CA ASP A 53 2.61 -16.83 9.21
C ASP A 53 1.88 -17.86 8.34
N LYS A 54 0.84 -17.43 7.65
CA LYS A 54 0.10 -18.28 6.72
C LYS A 54 0.79 -18.43 5.37
N LYS A 55 1.94 -17.77 5.18
CA LYS A 55 2.71 -17.80 3.94
C LYS A 55 1.94 -17.22 2.76
N ILE A 56 1.05 -16.31 3.05
CA ILE A 56 0.33 -15.54 2.02
C ILE A 56 1.14 -14.32 1.63
N LEU A 57 1.73 -13.64 2.62
CA LEU A 57 2.64 -12.51 2.41
C LEU A 57 4.05 -12.90 2.80
N GLU A 58 5.01 -12.22 2.20
CA GLU A 58 6.41 -12.31 2.60
C GLU A 58 7.01 -10.91 2.60
N ARG A 59 8.06 -10.74 3.39
CA ARG A 59 8.81 -9.48 3.41
C ARG A 59 10.06 -9.67 2.58
N ARG A 60 10.19 -8.86 1.54
CA ARG A 60 11.36 -8.92 0.67
C ARG A 60 11.81 -7.50 0.35
N ASN A 61 13.10 -7.22 0.57
CA ASN A 61 13.67 -5.88 0.36
C ASN A 61 12.88 -4.81 1.12
N HIS A 62 12.50 -5.11 2.36
CA HIS A 62 11.73 -4.22 3.23
C HIS A 62 10.32 -3.94 2.74
N ARG A 63 9.82 -4.74 1.79
CA ARG A 63 8.46 -4.61 1.28
C ARG A 63 7.67 -5.88 1.54
N LEU A 64 6.38 -5.69 1.82
CA LEU A 64 5.46 -6.81 1.89
C LEU A 64 4.91 -7.08 0.49
N ARG A 65 4.84 -8.36 0.15
CA ARG A 65 4.26 -8.77 -1.13
C ARG A 65 3.67 -10.16 -0.98
N LEU A 66 2.82 -10.54 -1.92
CA LEU A 66 2.28 -11.90 -1.95
C LEU A 66 3.41 -12.89 -2.24
N THR A 67 3.34 -14.05 -1.60
CA THR A 67 4.23 -15.15 -1.93
C THR A 67 3.93 -15.66 -3.33
N GLU A 68 4.85 -16.43 -3.89
CA GLU A 68 4.74 -16.90 -5.26
C GLU A 68 3.42 -17.63 -5.53
N LYS A 69 2.94 -18.39 -4.57
CA LYS A 69 1.70 -19.15 -4.70
C LYS A 69 0.50 -18.27 -5.03
N TYR A 70 0.50 -17.03 -4.55
CA TYR A 70 -0.65 -16.12 -4.69
C TYR A 70 -0.35 -14.93 -5.59
N ALA A 71 0.87 -14.78 -6.07
CA ALA A 71 1.34 -13.56 -6.72
C ALA A 71 0.61 -13.23 -8.02
N ASP A 72 0.12 -14.24 -8.73
CA ASP A 72 -0.52 -14.05 -10.04
C ASP A 72 -2.04 -14.15 -9.98
N LYS A 73 -2.62 -14.08 -8.81
CA LYS A 73 -4.07 -14.24 -8.63
C LYS A 73 -4.85 -12.93 -8.72
N GLY A 74 -4.14 -11.80 -8.79
CA GLY A 74 -4.81 -10.51 -8.85
C GLY A 74 -5.37 -10.02 -7.52
N TYR A 75 -4.82 -10.48 -6.41
CA TYR A 75 -5.31 -10.12 -5.08
C TYR A 75 -4.80 -8.76 -4.62
N THR A 76 -3.62 -8.34 -5.07
CA THR A 76 -3.04 -7.07 -4.66
C THR A 76 -2.58 -6.27 -5.87
N LYS A 77 -2.51 -4.97 -5.66
CA LYS A 77 -1.80 -4.03 -6.52
C LYS A 77 -0.89 -3.22 -5.63
N PHE A 78 -0.09 -2.36 -6.21
CA PHE A 78 0.80 -1.52 -5.44
C PHE A 78 0.41 -0.06 -5.61
N ARG A 79 0.53 0.67 -4.52
CA ARG A 79 0.27 2.10 -4.48
C ARG A 79 1.51 2.78 -3.94
N SER A 80 1.73 4.00 -4.37
CA SER A 80 2.90 4.78 -3.97
C SER A 80 2.49 5.96 -3.11
N GLN A 81 3.40 6.34 -2.22
CA GLN A 81 3.30 7.54 -1.42
C GLN A 81 4.68 8.18 -1.38
N PHE A 82 4.74 9.50 -1.44
CA PHE A 82 5.99 10.21 -1.27
C PHE A 82 6.11 10.71 0.15
N LYS A 83 7.27 10.52 0.74
CA LYS A 83 7.58 10.97 2.10
C LYS A 83 8.95 11.63 2.12
N TYR A 84 9.12 12.61 2.98
CA TYR A 84 10.43 13.21 3.22
C TYR A 84 11.13 12.43 4.32
N SER A 85 12.40 12.11 4.08
CA SER A 85 13.23 11.49 5.10
C SER A 85 13.62 12.52 6.15
N SER A 86 14.25 12.07 7.24
CA SER A 86 14.77 12.96 8.27
C SER A 86 15.81 13.93 7.72
N ARG A 87 16.43 13.60 6.59
CA ARG A 87 17.40 14.47 5.92
C ARG A 87 16.75 15.42 4.92
N GLY A 88 15.43 15.37 4.77
CA GLY A 88 14.73 16.20 3.81
C GLY A 88 14.70 15.66 2.39
N GLU A 89 15.16 14.43 2.18
CA GLU A 89 15.12 13.81 0.86
C GLU A 89 13.73 13.25 0.58
N LEU A 90 13.25 13.46 -0.63
CA LEU A 90 11.96 12.92 -1.05
C LEU A 90 12.13 11.46 -1.45
N LYS A 91 11.37 10.58 -0.83
CA LYS A 91 11.41 9.15 -1.13
C LYS A 91 10.04 8.63 -1.50
N GLU A 92 10.03 7.71 -2.45
CA GLU A 92 8.82 7.00 -2.81
C GLU A 92 8.71 5.72 -1.98
N VAL A 93 7.58 5.56 -1.30
CA VAL A 93 7.27 4.36 -0.53
C VAL A 93 6.20 3.60 -1.29
N VAL A 94 6.45 2.32 -1.57
CA VAL A 94 5.53 1.46 -2.31
C VAL A 94 4.95 0.46 -1.33
N TYR A 95 3.64 0.30 -1.35
CA TYR A 95 2.95 -0.60 -0.42
C TYR A 95 1.81 -1.33 -1.13
N PRO A 96 1.47 -2.54 -0.68
CA PRO A 96 0.38 -3.28 -1.31
C PRO A 96 -0.98 -2.77 -0.87
N VAL A 97 -1.93 -2.83 -1.79
CA VAL A 97 -3.34 -2.61 -1.51
C VAL A 97 -4.11 -3.79 -2.08
N TRP A 98 -5.29 -4.06 -1.53
CA TRP A 98 -6.03 -5.25 -1.86
C TRP A 98 -7.16 -4.94 -2.82
N THR A 99 -7.19 -5.66 -3.95
CA THR A 99 -8.26 -5.55 -4.92
C THR A 99 -9.55 -6.12 -4.33
N PRO A 100 -10.72 -5.83 -4.93
CA PRO A 100 -11.95 -6.48 -4.47
C PRO A 100 -11.84 -8.00 -4.41
N LYS A 101 -11.16 -8.60 -5.39
CA LYS A 101 -10.90 -10.04 -5.39
C LYS A 101 -10.02 -10.44 -4.23
N GLY A 102 -9.00 -9.63 -3.92
CA GLY A 102 -8.12 -9.87 -2.78
C GLY A 102 -8.84 -9.75 -1.45
N VAL A 103 -9.75 -8.79 -1.33
CA VAL A 103 -10.54 -8.64 -0.12
C VAL A 103 -11.41 -9.88 0.11
N ASP A 104 -12.05 -10.38 -0.95
CA ASP A 104 -12.83 -11.61 -0.83
C ASP A 104 -11.97 -12.80 -0.40
N PHE A 105 -10.78 -12.90 -0.96
CA PHE A 105 -9.82 -13.93 -0.56
C PHE A 105 -9.47 -13.83 0.91
N LEU A 106 -9.16 -12.61 1.39
CA LEU A 106 -8.83 -12.39 2.79
C LEU A 106 -9.99 -12.74 3.71
N ARG A 107 -11.21 -12.42 3.33
CA ARG A 107 -12.38 -12.76 4.13
C ARG A 107 -12.50 -14.27 4.31
N LYS A 108 -12.22 -15.03 3.26
CA LYS A 108 -12.21 -16.49 3.34
C LYS A 108 -11.11 -17.00 4.25
N VAL A 109 -9.91 -16.44 4.12
CA VAL A 109 -8.78 -16.85 4.94
C VAL A 109 -9.03 -16.53 6.41
N LEU A 110 -9.60 -15.37 6.68
CA LEU A 110 -9.83 -14.91 8.04
C LEU A 110 -11.16 -15.41 8.61
N LYS A 111 -11.99 -16.02 7.78
CA LYS A 111 -13.31 -16.53 8.18
C LYS A 111 -14.20 -15.46 8.79
N ILE A 112 -14.15 -14.28 8.25
CA ILE A 112 -14.85 -13.12 8.81
C ILE A 112 -16.34 -13.21 8.62
N ASN A 113 -16.77 -13.88 7.58
CA ASN A 113 -18.18 -13.96 7.21
C ASN A 113 -18.87 -15.22 7.74
N ASN A 114 -18.34 -15.78 8.78
CA ASN A 114 -18.94 -16.96 9.42
C ASN A 114 -20.15 -16.60 10.27
#